data_027f6b30e940d4010e680f270d75af8c
#
_entry.id   027f6b30e940d4010e680f270d75af8c
#
_cell.length_a   1.000
_cell.length_b   1.000
_cell.length_c   1.000
_cell.angle_alpha   90.00
_cell.angle_beta   90.00
_cell.angle_gamma   90.00
#
_symmetry.space_group_name_H-M   'P 1'
#
loop_
_entity.id
_entity.type
_entity.pdbx_description
1 polymer ?
#
loop_
_entity_poly.entity_id
_entity_poly.type
_entity_poly.pdbx_seq_one_letter_code
_entity_poly.pdbx_strand_id
1 'polypeptide(L)'
;GTHIEDQINPKRCGHLDGKAVVNQDTAIKRIRAASDARRDPNFLIMARTDIRAVEGLHAAIDRAKALVDAGADAIFPEAMRDLGEFEAVRDAVDVPILANMTEFGKSDLFSVDQLRDVGVNIVIWPVSLLRIAMGAAGRALDTLLDDGHLTSKLGEMQHRADLYDLVDYEEYNHFDTSVFNFQITR
;
A
#
# COMPACT_ATOMS: atom_id res chain seq x y z
N GLY A 1 10.26 -4.33 -7.22
CA GLY A 1 9.76 -5.36 -6.29
C GLY A 1 8.31 -5.71 -6.51
N THR A 2 7.85 -6.71 -5.82
CA THR A 2 6.44 -7.15 -5.80
C THR A 2 6.09 -7.72 -4.42
N HIS A 3 4.78 -7.82 -4.13
CA HIS A 3 4.34 -8.66 -3.02
C HIS A 3 3.43 -9.79 -3.51
N ILE A 4 3.49 -10.93 -2.81
CA ILE A 4 2.71 -12.12 -3.13
C ILE A 4 1.97 -12.54 -1.87
N GLU A 5 0.64 -12.70 -1.98
CA GLU A 5 -0.21 -13.04 -0.84
C GLU A 5 -0.60 -14.51 -0.80
N ASP A 6 -0.97 -14.98 0.38
CA ASP A 6 -1.37 -16.36 0.64
C ASP A 6 -2.88 -16.60 0.60
N GLN A 7 -3.70 -15.62 0.21
CA GLN A 7 -5.14 -15.81 0.08
C GLN A 7 -5.51 -16.82 -1.02
N ILE A 8 -6.66 -17.50 -0.81
CA ILE A 8 -7.33 -18.32 -1.81
C ILE A 8 -8.18 -17.42 -2.71
N ASN A 9 -8.16 -17.65 -4.03
CA ASN A 9 -9.01 -16.93 -4.96
C ASN A 9 -10.47 -17.41 -4.94
N PRO A 10 -11.46 -16.53 -5.10
CA PRO A 10 -11.32 -15.08 -5.22
C PRO A 10 -10.95 -14.41 -3.89
N LYS A 11 -9.89 -13.61 -3.92
CA LYS A 11 -9.40 -12.91 -2.72
C LYS A 11 -10.37 -11.86 -2.20
N ARG A 12 -10.24 -11.53 -0.92
CA ARG A 12 -10.96 -10.44 -0.26
C ARG A 12 -10.01 -9.41 0.32
N CYS A 13 -10.52 -8.24 0.67
CA CYS A 13 -9.72 -7.26 1.42
C CYS A 13 -9.26 -7.88 2.75
N GLY A 14 -8.00 -7.67 3.12
CA GLY A 14 -7.41 -8.21 4.35
C GLY A 14 -8.09 -7.78 5.64
N HIS A 15 -8.82 -6.67 5.62
CA HIS A 15 -9.59 -6.16 6.76
C HIS A 15 -11.07 -6.58 6.76
N LEU A 16 -11.54 -7.34 5.75
CA LEU A 16 -12.90 -7.90 5.71
C LEU A 16 -12.93 -9.35 6.22
N ASP A 17 -14.12 -9.78 6.62
CA ASP A 17 -14.37 -11.16 7.05
C ASP A 17 -14.54 -12.12 5.87
N GLY A 18 -14.43 -13.42 6.16
CA GLY A 18 -14.68 -14.49 5.20
C GLY A 18 -13.57 -14.71 4.18
N LYS A 19 -12.35 -14.27 4.46
CA LYS A 19 -11.17 -14.67 3.70
C LYS A 19 -10.69 -16.05 4.13
N ALA A 20 -10.03 -16.74 3.20
CA ALA A 20 -9.35 -17.99 3.43
C ALA A 20 -7.90 -17.90 2.89
N VAL A 21 -6.99 -18.60 3.54
CA VAL A 21 -5.59 -18.66 3.12
C VAL A 21 -5.24 -20.07 2.68
N VAL A 22 -4.26 -20.19 1.81
CA VAL A 22 -3.70 -21.49 1.43
C VAL A 22 -2.92 -22.08 2.59
N ASN A 23 -2.72 -23.40 2.56
CA ASN A 23 -1.86 -24.07 3.54
C ASN A 23 -0.42 -23.56 3.43
N GLN A 24 0.39 -23.83 4.46
CA GLN A 24 1.77 -23.34 4.56
C GLN A 24 2.64 -23.81 3.40
N ASP A 25 2.54 -25.07 2.98
CA ASP A 25 3.35 -25.61 1.88
C ASP A 25 3.09 -24.88 0.56
N THR A 26 1.83 -24.54 0.30
CA THR A 26 1.46 -23.79 -0.90
C THR A 26 1.97 -22.35 -0.85
N ALA A 27 1.89 -21.69 0.32
CA ALA A 27 2.45 -20.35 0.49
C ALA A 27 3.97 -20.33 0.29
N ILE A 28 4.69 -21.31 0.90
CA ILE A 28 6.13 -21.51 0.73
C ILE A 28 6.47 -21.70 -0.77
N LYS A 29 5.74 -22.55 -1.48
CA LYS A 29 5.97 -22.81 -2.91
C LYS A 29 5.81 -21.56 -3.76
N ARG A 30 4.82 -20.69 -3.45
CA ARG A 30 4.63 -19.42 -4.15
C ARG A 30 5.84 -18.49 -4.02
N ILE A 31 6.34 -18.32 -2.79
CA ILE A 31 7.48 -17.44 -2.53
C ILE A 31 8.77 -18.03 -3.11
N ARG A 32 9.00 -19.34 -2.95
CA ARG A 32 10.19 -20.00 -3.52
C ARG A 32 10.21 -19.88 -5.03
N ALA A 33 9.09 -20.12 -5.71
CA ALA A 33 9.01 -19.99 -7.16
C ALA A 33 9.32 -18.56 -7.64
N ALA A 34 8.87 -17.53 -6.91
CA ALA A 34 9.20 -16.15 -7.21
C ALA A 34 10.68 -15.83 -6.97
N SER A 35 11.22 -16.30 -5.84
CA SER A 35 12.64 -16.14 -5.49
C SER A 35 13.57 -16.83 -6.52
N ASP A 36 13.25 -18.05 -6.91
CA ASP A 36 14.01 -18.82 -7.92
C ASP A 36 13.93 -18.18 -9.31
N ALA A 37 12.82 -17.55 -9.66
CA ALA A 37 12.64 -16.89 -10.96
C ALA A 37 13.28 -15.49 -11.03
N ARG A 38 13.72 -14.92 -9.91
CA ARG A 38 14.31 -13.60 -9.83
C ARG A 38 15.63 -13.54 -10.62
N ARG A 39 15.75 -12.53 -11.51
CA ARG A 39 16.95 -12.30 -12.33
C ARG A 39 17.81 -11.16 -11.78
N ASP A 40 17.17 -10.11 -11.27
CA ASP A 40 17.83 -8.97 -10.65
C ASP A 40 17.84 -9.17 -9.13
N PRO A 41 19.00 -9.28 -8.47
CA PRO A 41 19.08 -9.47 -7.02
C PRO A 41 18.49 -8.29 -6.21
N ASN A 42 18.34 -7.11 -6.84
CA ASN A 42 17.69 -5.95 -6.22
C ASN A 42 16.17 -5.96 -6.34
N PHE A 43 15.58 -6.93 -7.06
CA PHE A 43 14.13 -7.05 -7.16
C PHE A 43 13.57 -7.67 -5.87
N LEU A 44 12.96 -6.83 -5.03
CA LEU A 44 12.42 -7.23 -3.72
C LEU A 44 11.18 -8.10 -3.86
N ILE A 45 11.16 -9.25 -3.17
CA ILE A 45 10.01 -10.14 -3.06
C ILE A 45 9.49 -10.05 -1.63
N MET A 46 8.32 -9.43 -1.46
CA MET A 46 7.66 -9.31 -0.17
C MET A 46 6.58 -10.39 -0.04
N ALA A 47 6.61 -11.15 1.02
CA ALA A 47 5.58 -12.12 1.32
C ALA A 47 4.49 -11.48 2.18
N ARG A 48 3.27 -11.44 1.65
CA ARG A 48 2.09 -11.03 2.40
C ARG A 48 1.37 -12.27 2.94
N THR A 49 0.99 -12.21 4.21
CA THR A 49 0.16 -13.23 4.83
C THR A 49 -1.06 -12.64 5.52
N ASP A 50 -2.21 -13.20 5.24
CA ASP A 50 -3.49 -12.85 5.86
C ASP A 50 -3.92 -13.84 6.97
N ILE A 51 -3.04 -14.79 7.32
CA ILE A 51 -3.36 -15.90 8.24
C ILE A 51 -3.68 -15.43 9.67
N ARG A 52 -3.14 -14.25 10.08
CA ARG A 52 -3.43 -13.67 11.40
C ARG A 52 -4.94 -13.59 11.68
N ALA A 53 -5.74 -13.20 10.69
CA ALA A 53 -7.17 -13.05 10.84
C ALA A 53 -7.94 -14.38 10.79
N VAL A 54 -7.30 -15.45 10.34
CA VAL A 54 -7.89 -16.80 10.17
C VAL A 54 -7.49 -17.72 11.32
N GLU A 55 -6.21 -17.76 11.68
CA GLU A 55 -5.63 -18.72 12.64
C GLU A 55 -4.91 -18.03 13.82
N GLY A 56 -4.85 -16.70 13.87
CA GLY A 56 -4.30 -15.94 14.98
C GLY A 56 -2.81 -15.62 14.86
N LEU A 57 -2.27 -14.97 15.91
CA LEU A 57 -0.91 -14.39 15.89
C LEU A 57 0.18 -15.46 15.78
N HIS A 58 0.08 -16.57 16.54
CA HIS A 58 1.11 -17.61 16.49
C HIS A 58 1.26 -18.21 15.08
N ALA A 59 0.14 -18.46 14.40
CA ALA A 59 0.17 -18.93 13.02
C ALA A 59 0.78 -17.90 12.07
N ALA A 60 0.55 -16.59 12.31
CA ALA A 60 1.16 -15.53 11.53
C ALA A 60 2.68 -15.48 11.70
N ILE A 61 3.18 -15.65 12.91
CA ILE A 61 4.61 -15.70 13.22
C ILE A 61 5.26 -16.92 12.55
N ASP A 62 4.68 -18.10 12.69
CA ASP A 62 5.21 -19.32 12.08
C ASP A 62 5.20 -19.24 10.55
N ARG A 63 4.14 -18.64 9.98
CA ARG A 63 4.02 -18.39 8.55
C ARG A 63 5.09 -17.39 8.08
N ALA A 64 5.31 -16.30 8.80
CA ALA A 64 6.32 -15.29 8.46
C ALA A 64 7.71 -15.91 8.40
N LYS A 65 8.11 -16.71 9.42
CA LYS A 65 9.39 -17.44 9.42
C LYS A 65 9.52 -18.33 8.18
N ALA A 66 8.51 -19.17 7.92
CA ALA A 66 8.53 -20.10 6.79
C ALA A 66 8.62 -19.41 5.43
N LEU A 67 8.04 -18.21 5.28
CA LEU A 67 8.11 -17.43 4.05
C LEU A 67 9.47 -16.73 3.89
N VAL A 68 10.12 -16.29 4.98
CA VAL A 68 11.50 -15.80 4.97
C VAL A 68 12.46 -16.94 4.57
N ASP A 69 12.31 -18.10 5.16
CA ASP A 69 13.10 -19.29 4.81
C ASP A 69 12.88 -19.74 3.34
N ALA A 70 11.73 -19.39 2.77
CA ALA A 70 11.42 -19.64 1.35
C ALA A 70 12.04 -18.62 0.39
N GLY A 71 12.66 -17.55 0.91
CA GLY A 71 13.33 -16.51 0.11
C GLY A 71 12.59 -15.20 0.01
N ALA A 72 11.66 -14.89 0.91
CA ALA A 72 11.08 -13.55 1.01
C ALA A 72 12.10 -12.55 1.57
N ASP A 73 12.24 -11.40 0.93
CA ASP A 73 13.12 -10.30 1.34
C ASP A 73 12.45 -9.35 2.34
N ALA A 74 11.13 -9.43 2.47
CA ALA A 74 10.34 -8.63 3.42
C ALA A 74 9.02 -9.34 3.73
N ILE A 75 8.40 -8.97 4.87
CA ILE A 75 7.11 -9.52 5.31
C ILE A 75 6.06 -8.41 5.42
N PHE A 76 4.86 -8.72 4.92
CA PHE A 76 3.65 -7.93 5.07
C PHE A 76 2.62 -8.74 5.88
N PRO A 77 2.63 -8.63 7.22
CA PRO A 77 1.66 -9.30 8.08
C PRO A 77 0.37 -8.46 8.08
N GLU A 78 -0.68 -8.96 7.42
CA GLU A 78 -1.92 -8.21 7.25
C GLU A 78 -2.78 -8.24 8.51
N ALA A 79 -3.40 -7.10 8.82
CA ALA A 79 -4.40 -6.94 9.87
C ALA A 79 -3.89 -7.30 11.29
N MET A 80 -2.65 -6.92 11.62
CA MET A 80 -2.16 -6.90 13.01
C MET A 80 -3.02 -5.94 13.83
N ARG A 81 -3.35 -6.29 15.06
CA ARG A 81 -4.31 -5.52 15.89
C ARG A 81 -3.65 -4.39 16.66
N ASP A 82 -2.49 -4.66 17.24
CA ASP A 82 -1.79 -3.74 18.12
C ASP A 82 -0.27 -3.75 17.87
N LEU A 83 0.44 -2.85 18.54
CA LEU A 83 1.89 -2.72 18.41
C LEU A 83 2.64 -3.96 18.90
N GLY A 84 2.12 -4.65 19.93
CA GLY A 84 2.74 -5.86 20.45
C GLY A 84 2.72 -7.01 19.45
N GLU A 85 1.72 -7.08 18.57
CA GLU A 85 1.71 -8.08 17.49
C GLU A 85 2.78 -7.79 16.43
N PHE A 86 3.04 -6.51 16.10
CA PHE A 86 4.16 -6.13 15.23
C PHE A 86 5.52 -6.43 15.86
N GLU A 87 5.68 -6.13 17.16
CA GLU A 87 6.89 -6.46 17.92
C GLU A 87 7.15 -7.97 17.94
N ALA A 88 6.11 -8.78 18.17
CA ALA A 88 6.25 -10.24 18.15
C ALA A 88 6.63 -10.80 16.76
N VAL A 89 6.18 -10.18 15.67
CA VAL A 89 6.64 -10.52 14.32
C VAL A 89 8.10 -10.06 14.14
N ARG A 90 8.46 -8.85 14.61
CA ARG A 90 9.83 -8.33 14.53
C ARG A 90 10.84 -9.25 15.24
N ASP A 91 10.49 -9.72 16.43
CA ASP A 91 11.35 -10.65 17.20
C ASP A 91 11.55 -12.00 16.49
N ALA A 92 10.65 -12.33 15.59
CA ALA A 92 10.64 -13.63 14.92
C ALA A 92 11.37 -13.65 13.57
N VAL A 93 11.56 -12.49 12.90
CA VAL A 93 12.18 -12.39 11.57
C VAL A 93 13.12 -11.19 11.49
N ASP A 94 14.21 -11.31 10.73
CA ASP A 94 15.22 -10.23 10.59
C ASP A 94 15.02 -9.35 9.33
N VAL A 95 14.05 -9.71 8.46
CA VAL A 95 13.76 -8.95 7.23
C VAL A 95 12.86 -7.75 7.50
N PRO A 96 12.81 -6.73 6.62
CA PRO A 96 11.89 -5.62 6.74
C PRO A 96 10.42 -6.03 6.89
N ILE A 97 9.70 -5.31 7.75
CA ILE A 97 8.27 -5.51 8.02
C ILE A 97 7.49 -4.31 7.50
N LEU A 98 6.39 -4.59 6.78
CA LEU A 98 5.44 -3.59 6.31
C LEU A 98 4.19 -3.57 7.20
N ALA A 99 3.78 -2.39 7.65
CA ALA A 99 2.50 -2.14 8.31
C ALA A 99 1.52 -1.44 7.37
N ASN A 100 0.28 -1.90 7.39
CA ASN A 100 -0.84 -1.33 6.62
C ASN A 100 -1.74 -0.51 7.55
N MET A 101 -1.68 0.82 7.45
CA MET A 101 -2.46 1.76 8.25
C MET A 101 -3.73 2.20 7.50
N THR A 102 -4.52 1.23 7.03
CA THR A 102 -5.79 1.55 6.36
C THR A 102 -6.86 1.98 7.36
N GLU A 103 -7.50 3.11 7.11
CA GLU A 103 -8.63 3.59 7.89
C GLU A 103 -9.83 2.67 7.73
N PHE A 104 -10.66 2.59 8.78
CA PHE A 104 -11.86 1.73 8.85
C PHE A 104 -11.53 0.22 8.74
N GLY A 105 -10.29 -0.15 9.01
CA GLY A 105 -9.83 -1.53 9.05
C GLY A 105 -9.99 -2.20 10.42
N LYS A 106 -9.31 -3.34 10.61
CA LYS A 106 -9.32 -4.12 11.87
C LYS A 106 -8.16 -3.75 12.80
N SER A 107 -7.15 -3.06 12.29
CA SER A 107 -6.00 -2.59 13.05
C SER A 107 -6.28 -1.21 13.63
N ASP A 108 -5.77 -0.92 14.80
CA ASP A 108 -5.68 0.45 15.29
C ASP A 108 -4.74 1.26 14.37
N LEU A 109 -4.94 2.58 14.33
CA LEU A 109 -4.08 3.47 13.55
C LEU A 109 -2.94 3.95 14.44
N PHE A 110 -1.72 3.59 14.05
CA PHE A 110 -0.51 3.98 14.75
C PHE A 110 0.26 5.04 13.97
N SER A 111 0.97 5.92 14.69
CA SER A 111 1.90 6.86 14.07
C SER A 111 3.15 6.14 13.54
N VAL A 112 3.86 6.81 12.62
CA VAL A 112 5.14 6.31 12.10
C VAL A 112 6.14 6.05 13.23
N ASP A 113 6.19 6.93 14.23
CA ASP A 113 7.13 6.78 15.36
C ASP A 113 6.79 5.55 16.22
N GLN A 114 5.51 5.34 16.55
CA GLN A 114 5.08 4.14 17.26
C GLN A 114 5.42 2.84 16.51
N LEU A 115 5.21 2.83 15.19
CA LEU A 115 5.54 1.68 14.34
C LEU A 115 7.06 1.46 14.24
N ARG A 116 7.84 2.55 14.17
CA ARG A 116 9.31 2.49 14.18
C ARG A 116 9.84 1.88 15.47
N ASP A 117 9.28 2.28 16.62
CA ASP A 117 9.71 1.83 17.92
C ASP A 117 9.56 0.30 18.11
N VAL A 118 8.58 -0.30 17.44
CA VAL A 118 8.39 -1.78 17.41
C VAL A 118 9.02 -2.45 16.19
N GLY A 119 9.91 -1.75 15.46
CA GLY A 119 10.74 -2.32 14.41
C GLY A 119 10.08 -2.51 13.04
N VAL A 120 8.97 -1.81 12.77
CA VAL A 120 8.39 -1.72 11.43
C VAL A 120 9.26 -0.81 10.55
N ASN A 121 9.47 -1.21 9.30
CA ASN A 121 10.38 -0.54 8.36
C ASN A 121 9.65 0.19 7.23
N ILE A 122 8.46 -0.27 6.86
CA ILE A 122 7.66 0.26 5.76
C ILE A 122 6.23 0.48 6.26
N VAL A 123 5.64 1.64 5.96
CA VAL A 123 4.25 1.93 6.31
C VAL A 123 3.51 2.38 5.06
N ILE A 124 2.31 1.84 4.84
CA ILE A 124 1.42 2.25 3.76
C ILE A 124 0.07 2.72 4.28
N TRP A 125 -0.49 3.72 3.60
CA TRP A 125 -1.86 4.22 3.81
C TRP A 125 -2.64 4.02 2.51
N PRO A 126 -3.15 2.80 2.23
CA PRO A 126 -3.84 2.51 0.99
C PRO A 126 -5.17 3.26 0.92
N VAL A 127 -5.42 3.87 -0.26
CA VAL A 127 -6.64 4.65 -0.57
C VAL A 127 -6.96 5.83 0.35
N SER A 128 -6.12 6.19 1.32
CA SER A 128 -6.36 7.30 2.26
C SER A 128 -6.55 8.63 1.53
N LEU A 129 -5.65 8.95 0.59
CA LEU A 129 -5.76 10.18 -0.21
C LEU A 129 -7.01 10.17 -1.10
N LEU A 130 -7.37 9.01 -1.68
CA LEU A 130 -8.61 8.88 -2.46
C LEU A 130 -9.85 9.10 -1.57
N ARG A 131 -9.88 8.53 -0.37
CA ARG A 131 -10.99 8.74 0.58
C ARG A 131 -11.15 10.20 0.99
N ILE A 132 -10.02 10.88 1.24
CA ILE A 132 -10.02 12.32 1.56
C ILE A 132 -10.53 13.13 0.36
N ALA A 133 -10.02 12.85 -0.85
CA ALA A 133 -10.44 13.53 -2.07
C ALA A 133 -11.92 13.31 -2.36
N MET A 134 -12.42 12.08 -2.25
CA MET A 134 -13.84 11.77 -2.47
C MET A 134 -14.75 12.39 -1.41
N GLY A 135 -14.32 12.42 -0.15
CA GLY A 135 -15.05 13.12 0.90
C GLY A 135 -15.12 14.63 0.66
N ALA A 136 -14.02 15.23 0.20
CA ALA A 136 -14.00 16.65 -0.18
C ALA A 136 -14.90 16.91 -1.40
N ALA A 137 -14.85 16.04 -2.41
CA ALA A 137 -15.72 16.14 -3.60
C ALA A 137 -17.21 16.05 -3.23
N GLY A 138 -17.60 15.12 -2.32
CA GLY A 138 -18.96 15.02 -1.82
C GLY A 138 -19.43 16.33 -1.19
N ARG A 139 -18.67 16.88 -0.24
CA ARG A 139 -18.98 18.17 0.39
C ARG A 139 -19.03 19.34 -0.59
N ALA A 140 -18.23 19.32 -1.64
CA ALA A 140 -18.28 20.35 -2.69
C ALA A 140 -19.56 20.24 -3.53
N LEU A 141 -20.01 19.01 -3.84
CA LEU A 141 -21.28 18.79 -4.55
C LEU A 141 -22.49 19.24 -3.73
N ASP A 142 -22.52 18.95 -2.43
CA ASP A 142 -23.56 19.45 -1.52
C ASP A 142 -23.60 20.98 -1.54
N THR A 143 -22.43 21.65 -1.41
CA THR A 143 -22.32 23.11 -1.50
C THR A 143 -22.82 23.65 -2.85
N LEU A 144 -22.49 22.96 -3.95
CA LEU A 144 -22.94 23.37 -5.28
C LEU A 144 -24.46 23.27 -5.45
N LEU A 145 -25.08 22.23 -4.86
CA LEU A 145 -26.53 22.06 -4.86
C LEU A 145 -27.24 23.14 -4.03
N ASP A 146 -26.67 23.50 -2.87
CA ASP A 146 -27.28 24.44 -1.94
C ASP A 146 -27.08 25.91 -2.36
N ASP A 147 -25.84 26.26 -2.76
CA ASP A 147 -25.44 27.66 -3.01
C ASP A 147 -25.41 28.02 -4.50
N GLY A 148 -25.40 27.04 -5.40
CA GLY A 148 -25.24 27.24 -6.85
C GLY A 148 -23.84 27.65 -7.29
N HIS A 149 -22.84 27.68 -6.39
CA HIS A 149 -21.44 28.00 -6.66
C HIS A 149 -20.51 27.45 -5.60
N LEU A 150 -19.21 27.47 -5.85
CA LEU A 150 -18.17 26.92 -4.96
C LEU A 150 -17.25 28.00 -4.34
N THR A 151 -17.71 29.24 -4.22
CA THR A 151 -16.88 30.34 -3.70
C THR A 151 -16.37 30.06 -2.27
N SER A 152 -17.21 29.46 -1.42
CA SER A 152 -16.86 29.10 -0.04
C SER A 152 -15.81 27.96 0.05
N LYS A 153 -15.55 27.24 -1.06
CA LYS A 153 -14.61 26.12 -1.15
C LYS A 153 -13.25 26.49 -1.75
N LEU A 154 -13.06 27.73 -2.20
CA LEU A 154 -11.80 28.14 -2.83
C LEU A 154 -10.58 27.90 -1.98
N GLY A 155 -10.67 28.09 -0.65
CA GLY A 155 -9.56 27.84 0.28
C GLY A 155 -9.23 26.35 0.51
N GLU A 156 -10.11 25.45 0.10
CA GLU A 156 -9.89 23.99 0.16
C GLU A 156 -9.35 23.44 -1.18
N MET A 157 -9.31 24.24 -2.24
CA MET A 157 -8.86 23.81 -3.57
C MET A 157 -7.34 23.96 -3.71
N GLN A 158 -6.73 23.03 -4.43
CA GLN A 158 -5.38 23.20 -4.92
C GLN A 158 -5.35 24.39 -5.89
N HIS A 159 -4.43 25.34 -5.68
CA HIS A 159 -4.27 26.46 -6.58
C HIS A 159 -3.79 25.99 -7.96
N ARG A 160 -4.25 26.69 -9.03
CA ARG A 160 -3.90 26.30 -10.42
C ARG A 160 -2.39 26.28 -10.67
N ALA A 161 -1.65 27.26 -10.12
CA ALA A 161 -0.21 27.31 -10.28
C ALA A 161 0.47 26.08 -9.67
N ASP A 162 0.09 25.69 -8.45
CA ASP A 162 0.65 24.52 -7.78
C ASP A 162 0.37 23.21 -8.54
N LEU A 163 -0.80 23.12 -9.19
CA LEU A 163 -1.12 21.98 -10.05
C LEU A 163 -0.23 21.96 -11.30
N TYR A 164 0.00 23.12 -11.93
CA TYR A 164 0.83 23.22 -13.12
C TYR A 164 2.29 22.86 -12.82
N ASP A 165 2.83 23.31 -11.69
CA ASP A 165 4.14 22.91 -11.21
C ASP A 165 4.23 21.41 -10.94
N LEU A 166 3.20 20.84 -10.27
CA LEU A 166 3.17 19.41 -9.92
C LEU A 166 3.17 18.49 -11.16
N VAL A 167 2.48 18.88 -12.24
CA VAL A 167 2.37 18.08 -13.47
C VAL A 167 3.38 18.51 -14.55
N ASP A 168 4.29 19.43 -14.23
CA ASP A 168 5.28 19.96 -15.15
C ASP A 168 4.69 20.51 -16.46
N TYR A 169 3.60 21.29 -16.30
CA TYR A 169 2.77 21.74 -17.42
C TYR A 169 3.58 22.57 -18.46
N GLU A 170 4.55 23.35 -18.03
CA GLU A 170 5.37 24.19 -18.93
C GLU A 170 6.27 23.31 -19.84
N GLU A 171 6.77 22.19 -19.38
CA GLU A 171 7.53 21.25 -20.23
C GLU A 171 6.67 20.71 -21.37
N TYR A 172 5.39 20.41 -21.10
CA TYR A 172 4.45 20.01 -22.16
C TYR A 172 4.19 21.15 -23.16
N ASN A 173 4.05 22.40 -22.70
CA ASN A 173 3.91 23.55 -23.58
C ASN A 173 5.16 23.74 -24.45
N HIS A 174 6.36 23.61 -23.88
CA HIS A 174 7.61 23.67 -24.63
C HIS A 174 7.72 22.55 -25.67
N PHE A 175 7.36 21.33 -25.26
CA PHE A 175 7.34 20.19 -26.16
C PHE A 175 6.38 20.43 -27.34
N ASP A 176 5.14 20.82 -27.09
CA ASP A 176 4.15 21.11 -28.13
C ASP A 176 4.63 22.20 -29.09
N THR A 177 5.20 23.30 -28.56
CA THR A 177 5.78 24.38 -29.36
C THR A 177 6.91 23.85 -30.25
N SER A 178 7.76 22.98 -29.76
CA SER A 178 8.86 22.37 -30.53
C SER A 178 8.36 21.52 -31.70
N VAL A 179 7.26 20.78 -31.47
CA VAL A 179 6.64 19.94 -32.51
C VAL A 179 5.93 20.78 -33.58
N PHE A 180 5.18 21.81 -33.18
CA PHE A 180 4.47 22.71 -34.12
C PHE A 180 5.40 23.59 -34.93
N ASN A 181 6.57 23.95 -34.39
CA ASN A 181 7.58 24.74 -35.10
C ASN A 181 8.60 23.89 -35.88
N PHE A 182 8.35 22.60 -36.04
CA PHE A 182 9.21 21.69 -36.79
C PHE A 182 9.28 22.11 -38.26
N GLN A 183 10.51 22.42 -38.74
CA GLN A 183 10.78 22.72 -40.16
C GLN A 183 11.46 21.52 -40.82
N ILE A 184 10.84 20.99 -41.88
CA ILE A 184 11.49 19.98 -42.70
C ILE A 184 12.57 20.65 -43.53
N THR A 185 13.84 20.49 -43.15
CA THR A 185 14.98 20.80 -44.01
C THR A 185 15.01 19.76 -45.13
N ARG A 186 14.75 20.20 -46.35
CA ARG A 186 14.92 19.36 -47.56
C ARG A 186 16.37 19.36 -48.00
#